data_da42a1606b2f074143f956e6393418b6
#
_entry.id   da42a1606b2f074143f956e6393418b6
#
_cell.length_a   1.000
_cell.length_b   1.000
_cell.length_c   1.000
_cell.angle_alpha   90.00
_cell.angle_beta   90.00
_cell.angle_gamma   90.00
#
_symmetry.space_group_name_H-M   'P 1'
#
loop_
_entity.id
_entity.type
_entity.pdbx_description
1 polymer ?
#
loop_
_entity_poly.entity_id
_entity_poly.type
_entity_poly.pdbx_seq_one_letter_code
_entity_poly.pdbx_strand_id
1 'polypeptide(L)'
;MVLPIIDLRPDTGELIDQAVLLLLDAFRNRTEDWQDVESARQEVLASLAPDRISRVLVDESGAVRGWIGGIPMYGGRVWEIHPLVVSGLHRRRGIGRALVENLERLVALRGALTLWAGSDDEHSETTLSGADLYPDIPGAIRSIRNLRHHPYEFYLRLGFRIAGVLPDANGRGKTDIFFAKRVDAGTESHRGQSWDPWRAGRGEP
;
A
#
# COMPACT_ATOMS: atom_id res chain seq x y z
N MET A 1 19.78 11.71 8.51
CA MET A 1 19.75 12.32 7.17
C MET A 1 18.55 11.79 6.42
N VAL A 2 17.76 12.65 5.76
CA VAL A 2 16.57 12.23 4.99
C VAL A 2 17.05 11.85 3.59
N LEU A 3 16.86 10.59 3.20
CA LEU A 3 17.22 10.09 1.88
C LEU A 3 16.29 10.70 0.82
N PRO A 4 16.79 11.10 -0.36
CA PRO A 4 15.99 11.74 -1.39
C PRO A 4 14.99 10.75 -2.02
N ILE A 5 13.77 11.27 -2.26
CA ILE A 5 12.74 10.59 -3.05
C ILE A 5 12.60 11.36 -4.36
N ILE A 6 12.87 10.69 -5.46
CA ILE A 6 12.91 11.27 -6.80
C ILE A 6 11.92 10.59 -7.75
N ASP A 7 11.57 11.27 -8.85
CA ASP A 7 10.75 10.66 -9.90
C ASP A 7 11.51 9.54 -10.60
N LEU A 8 10.86 8.40 -10.78
CA LEU A 8 11.27 7.41 -11.75
C LEU A 8 10.70 7.81 -13.10
N ARG A 9 11.57 7.96 -14.11
CA ARG A 9 11.21 8.49 -15.45
C ARG A 9 11.77 7.60 -16.55
N PRO A 10 11.20 7.66 -17.76
CA PRO A 10 11.68 6.86 -18.91
C PRO A 10 13.17 7.07 -19.23
N ASP A 11 13.72 8.24 -18.93
CA ASP A 11 15.13 8.59 -19.17
C ASP A 11 16.09 8.14 -18.05
N THR A 12 15.58 7.51 -16.97
CA THR A 12 16.38 7.04 -15.83
C THR A 12 16.61 5.52 -15.86
N GLY A 13 17.16 5.00 -16.96
CA GLY A 13 17.29 3.57 -17.22
C GLY A 13 17.90 2.74 -16.10
N GLU A 14 18.99 3.24 -15.48
CA GLU A 14 19.65 2.55 -14.37
C GLU A 14 18.73 2.41 -13.13
N LEU A 15 17.95 3.45 -12.82
CA LEU A 15 16.99 3.39 -11.73
C LEU A 15 15.82 2.46 -12.04
N ILE A 16 15.40 2.38 -13.32
CA ILE A 16 14.39 1.42 -13.79
C ILE A 16 14.88 0.00 -13.53
N ASP A 17 16.12 -0.33 -13.95
CA ASP A 17 16.69 -1.66 -13.75
C ASP A 17 16.79 -2.02 -12.26
N GLN A 18 17.18 -1.07 -11.42
CA GLN A 18 17.21 -1.26 -9.97
C GLN A 18 15.80 -1.46 -9.37
N ALA A 19 14.79 -0.73 -9.86
CA ALA A 19 13.39 -0.90 -9.43
C ALA A 19 12.84 -2.28 -9.82
N VAL A 20 13.17 -2.78 -11.01
CA VAL A 20 12.84 -4.14 -11.47
C VAL A 20 13.41 -5.20 -10.53
N LEU A 21 14.70 -5.10 -10.21
CA LEU A 21 15.34 -6.05 -9.29
C LEU A 21 14.76 -5.96 -7.87
N LEU A 22 14.42 -4.75 -7.42
CA LEU A 22 13.79 -4.53 -6.13
C LEU A 22 12.40 -5.18 -6.07
N LEU A 23 11.60 -5.07 -7.14
CA LEU A 23 10.28 -5.69 -7.25
C LEU A 23 10.39 -7.22 -7.18
N LEU A 24 11.25 -7.80 -8.01
CA LEU A 24 11.50 -9.24 -8.02
C LEU A 24 11.92 -9.79 -6.66
N ASP A 25 12.86 -9.11 -5.99
CA ASP A 25 13.35 -9.56 -4.67
C ASP A 25 12.26 -9.48 -3.61
N ALA A 26 11.43 -8.42 -3.63
CA ALA A 26 10.41 -8.18 -2.63
C ALA A 26 9.24 -9.18 -2.71
N PHE A 27 8.89 -9.62 -3.92
CA PHE A 27 7.76 -10.50 -4.19
C PHE A 27 8.17 -11.94 -4.56
N ARG A 28 9.45 -12.25 -4.49
CA ARG A 28 9.94 -13.61 -4.68
C ARG A 28 9.19 -14.58 -3.75
N ASN A 29 8.49 -15.54 -4.34
CA ASN A 29 7.66 -16.55 -3.65
C ASN A 29 6.48 -15.97 -2.86
N ARG A 30 6.00 -14.74 -3.18
CA ARG A 30 4.87 -14.11 -2.49
C ARG A 30 3.61 -13.97 -3.34
N THR A 31 3.73 -13.97 -4.64
CA THR A 31 2.62 -13.86 -5.58
C THR A 31 2.96 -14.64 -6.84
N GLU A 32 1.96 -14.98 -7.65
CA GLU A 32 2.16 -15.50 -9.00
C GLU A 32 2.57 -14.43 -10.00
N ASP A 33 2.36 -13.16 -9.64
CA ASP A 33 2.80 -12.01 -10.44
C ASP A 33 4.31 -11.77 -10.28
N TRP A 34 4.91 -11.14 -11.30
CA TRP A 34 6.31 -10.70 -11.30
C TRP A 34 7.33 -11.81 -10.98
N GLN A 35 7.12 -13.01 -11.53
CA GLN A 35 8.00 -14.16 -11.31
C GLN A 35 9.32 -14.08 -12.09
N ASP A 36 9.41 -13.24 -13.10
CA ASP A 36 10.57 -13.06 -13.96
C ASP A 36 10.88 -11.57 -14.22
N VAL A 37 12.05 -11.34 -14.80
CA VAL A 37 12.55 -9.97 -15.08
C VAL A 37 11.65 -9.23 -16.05
N GLU A 38 11.05 -9.92 -17.02
CA GLU A 38 10.22 -9.30 -18.05
C GLU A 38 8.90 -8.80 -17.48
N SER A 39 8.19 -9.63 -16.70
CA SER A 39 6.94 -9.23 -16.05
C SER A 39 7.16 -8.09 -15.05
N ALA A 40 8.23 -8.14 -14.27
CA ALA A 40 8.59 -7.07 -13.35
C ALA A 40 8.97 -5.77 -14.11
N ARG A 41 9.66 -5.87 -15.24
CA ARG A 41 9.99 -4.72 -16.08
C ARG A 41 8.74 -4.07 -16.68
N GLN A 42 7.80 -4.87 -17.15
CA GLN A 42 6.52 -4.38 -17.68
C GLN A 42 5.77 -3.60 -16.61
N GLU A 43 5.72 -4.07 -15.36
CA GLU A 43 5.09 -3.35 -14.25
C GLU A 43 5.78 -1.99 -13.98
N VAL A 44 7.12 -1.98 -13.89
CA VAL A 44 7.87 -0.74 -13.68
C VAL A 44 7.63 0.23 -14.84
N LEU A 45 7.68 -0.22 -16.10
CA LEU A 45 7.42 0.63 -17.25
C LEU A 45 5.97 1.13 -17.30
N ALA A 46 5.00 0.29 -16.94
CA ALA A 46 3.60 0.69 -16.84
C ALA A 46 3.38 1.80 -15.80
N SER A 47 4.18 1.81 -14.71
CA SER A 47 4.11 2.85 -13.68
C SER A 47 4.56 4.24 -14.19
N LEU A 48 5.25 4.30 -15.34
CA LEU A 48 5.75 5.55 -15.95
C LEU A 48 4.73 6.23 -16.88
N ALA A 49 3.51 5.71 -16.98
CA ALA A 49 2.45 6.34 -17.76
C ALA A 49 2.20 7.79 -17.28
N PRO A 50 1.88 8.74 -18.19
CA PRO A 50 1.82 10.18 -17.85
C PRO A 50 0.81 10.56 -16.76
N ASP A 51 -0.24 9.75 -16.59
CA ASP A 51 -1.27 9.94 -15.57
C ASP A 51 -0.90 9.33 -14.21
N ARG A 52 0.12 8.47 -14.14
CA ARG A 52 0.58 7.79 -12.93
C ARG A 52 1.64 8.61 -12.17
N ILE A 53 1.96 8.16 -11.00
CA ILE A 53 3.09 8.65 -10.19
C ILE A 53 4.00 7.45 -9.94
N SER A 54 5.29 7.62 -10.20
CA SER A 54 6.31 6.60 -9.90
C SER A 54 7.49 7.25 -9.20
N ARG A 55 7.80 6.83 -7.96
CA ARG A 55 8.79 7.45 -7.09
C ARG A 55 9.73 6.42 -6.51
N VAL A 56 11.03 6.71 -6.52
CA VAL A 56 12.06 5.90 -5.87
C VAL A 56 12.76 6.66 -4.77
N LEU A 57 13.06 5.97 -3.67
CA LEU A 57 13.96 6.47 -2.63
C LEU A 57 15.34 5.89 -2.88
N VAL A 58 16.32 6.76 -3.04
CA VAL A 58 17.72 6.40 -3.29
C VAL A 58 18.60 6.73 -2.08
N ASP A 59 19.63 5.94 -1.86
CA ASP A 59 20.63 6.23 -0.84
C ASP A 59 21.79 7.08 -1.38
N GLU A 60 22.79 7.34 -0.55
CA GLU A 60 23.97 8.17 -0.89
C GLU A 60 24.82 7.58 -2.02
N SER A 61 24.76 6.27 -2.24
CA SER A 61 25.43 5.59 -3.35
C SER A 61 24.63 5.64 -4.66
N GLY A 62 23.41 6.22 -4.65
CA GLY A 62 22.50 6.19 -5.79
C GLY A 62 21.70 4.89 -5.91
N ALA A 63 21.79 3.99 -4.92
CA ALA A 63 21.06 2.73 -4.97
C ALA A 63 19.60 2.89 -4.53
N VAL A 64 18.67 2.31 -5.29
CA VAL A 64 17.25 2.30 -5.00
C VAL A 64 16.97 1.40 -3.78
N ARG A 65 16.40 1.98 -2.72
CA ARG A 65 16.06 1.29 -1.47
C ARG A 65 14.56 1.10 -1.29
N GLY A 66 13.75 1.81 -2.05
CA GLY A 66 12.31 1.65 -2.09
C GLY A 66 11.70 2.30 -3.31
N TRP A 67 10.53 1.81 -3.70
CA TRP A 67 9.75 2.28 -4.84
C TRP A 67 8.29 2.29 -4.46
N ILE A 68 7.57 3.33 -4.92
CA ILE A 68 6.13 3.46 -4.78
C ILE A 68 5.54 3.95 -6.09
N GLY A 69 4.46 3.29 -6.51
CA GLY A 69 3.60 3.72 -7.60
C GLY A 69 2.27 4.27 -7.11
N GLY A 70 1.67 5.16 -7.90
CA GLY A 70 0.32 5.68 -7.70
C GLY A 70 -0.48 5.61 -8.99
N ILE A 71 -1.65 4.97 -8.95
CA ILE A 71 -2.55 4.81 -10.09
C ILE A 71 -3.81 5.64 -9.84
N PRO A 72 -4.20 6.58 -10.74
CA PRO A 72 -5.43 7.34 -10.59
C PRO A 72 -6.66 6.49 -10.89
N MET A 73 -7.66 6.59 -10.04
CA MET A 73 -8.96 5.94 -10.17
C MET A 73 -10.08 6.95 -9.99
N TYR A 74 -11.29 6.63 -10.44
CA TYR A 74 -12.49 7.47 -10.28
C TYR A 74 -12.28 8.93 -10.74
N GLY A 75 -11.60 9.10 -11.88
CA GLY A 75 -11.30 10.43 -12.40
C GLY A 75 -10.29 11.21 -11.55
N GLY A 76 -9.35 10.51 -10.89
CA GLY A 76 -8.31 11.10 -10.06
C GLY A 76 -8.71 11.45 -8.63
N ARG A 77 -9.99 11.17 -8.24
CA ARG A 77 -10.45 11.40 -6.86
C ARG A 77 -9.95 10.36 -5.87
N VAL A 78 -9.64 9.15 -6.35
CA VAL A 78 -9.02 8.07 -5.59
C VAL A 78 -7.71 7.71 -6.25
N TRP A 79 -6.68 7.45 -5.47
CA TRP A 79 -5.40 6.95 -5.97
C TRP A 79 -5.05 5.65 -5.28
N GLU A 80 -4.63 4.67 -6.06
CA GLU A 80 -4.14 3.39 -5.56
C GLU A 80 -2.64 3.45 -5.34
N ILE A 81 -2.18 2.92 -4.22
CA ILE A 81 -0.76 2.59 -4.01
C ILE A 81 -0.49 1.28 -4.73
N HIS A 82 0.29 1.32 -5.83
CA HIS A 82 0.63 0.12 -6.57
C HIS A 82 1.91 0.29 -7.40
N PRO A 83 2.97 -0.45 -7.04
CA PRO A 83 3.18 -1.16 -5.79
C PRO A 83 3.82 -0.28 -4.71
N LEU A 84 4.01 -0.82 -3.50
CA LEU A 84 4.90 -0.27 -2.48
C LEU A 84 5.95 -1.32 -2.11
N VAL A 85 7.19 -1.04 -2.43
CA VAL A 85 8.31 -1.98 -2.25
C VAL A 85 9.43 -1.34 -1.46
N VAL A 86 10.01 -2.08 -0.50
CA VAL A 86 11.19 -1.66 0.25
C VAL A 86 12.18 -2.82 0.30
N SER A 87 13.44 -2.54 -0.03
CA SER A 87 14.55 -3.50 0.05
C SER A 87 14.54 -4.24 1.40
N GLY A 88 14.60 -5.57 1.36
CA GLY A 88 14.55 -6.44 2.53
C GLY A 88 15.52 -6.02 3.63
N LEU A 89 16.76 -5.67 3.25
CA LEU A 89 17.83 -5.23 4.17
C LEU A 89 17.57 -3.84 4.78
N HIS A 90 16.65 -3.06 4.22
CA HIS A 90 16.37 -1.68 4.61
C HIS A 90 14.96 -1.49 5.18
N ARG A 91 14.20 -2.57 5.38
CA ARG A 91 12.89 -2.53 6.05
C ARG A 91 13.02 -2.01 7.49
N ARG A 92 11.88 -1.50 8.03
CA ARG A 92 11.77 -0.97 9.40
C ARG A 92 12.66 0.23 9.72
N ARG A 93 13.20 0.90 8.69
CA ARG A 93 14.00 2.14 8.79
C ARG A 93 13.24 3.40 8.36
N GLY A 94 11.90 3.34 8.26
CA GLY A 94 11.06 4.47 7.88
C GLY A 94 10.88 4.69 6.38
N ILE A 95 11.56 3.92 5.50
CA ILE A 95 11.51 4.11 4.03
C ILE A 95 10.09 4.01 3.49
N GLY A 96 9.35 2.95 3.85
CA GLY A 96 7.96 2.79 3.40
C GLY A 96 7.06 3.94 3.85
N ARG A 97 7.22 4.43 5.08
CA ARG A 97 6.50 5.61 5.58
C ARG A 97 6.82 6.83 4.73
N ALA A 98 8.09 7.13 4.50
CA ALA A 98 8.51 8.31 3.72
C ALA A 98 7.97 8.28 2.29
N LEU A 99 7.94 7.09 1.65
CA LEU A 99 7.38 6.89 0.32
C LEU A 99 5.86 7.15 0.30
N VAL A 100 5.11 6.58 1.26
CA VAL A 100 3.66 6.79 1.35
C VAL A 100 3.33 8.26 1.63
N GLU A 101 4.01 8.90 2.58
CA GLU A 101 3.83 10.33 2.89
C GLU A 101 4.19 11.23 1.71
N ASN A 102 5.19 10.85 0.89
CA ASN A 102 5.53 11.55 -0.34
C ASN A 102 4.41 11.43 -1.38
N LEU A 103 3.91 10.20 -1.63
CA LEU A 103 2.80 9.97 -2.56
C LEU A 103 1.53 10.69 -2.09
N GLU A 104 1.20 10.61 -0.81
CA GLU A 104 0.03 11.29 -0.20
C GLU A 104 0.03 12.79 -0.52
N ARG A 105 1.17 13.47 -0.35
CA ARG A 105 1.29 14.90 -0.73
C ARG A 105 1.08 15.13 -2.22
N LEU A 106 1.65 14.29 -3.07
CA LEU A 106 1.56 14.46 -4.52
C LEU A 106 0.14 14.25 -5.04
N VAL A 107 -0.58 13.25 -4.53
CA VAL A 107 -1.96 12.99 -4.95
C VAL A 107 -2.91 14.06 -4.40
N ALA A 108 -2.70 14.55 -3.17
CA ALA A 108 -3.47 15.66 -2.61
C ALA A 108 -3.32 16.94 -3.47
N LEU A 109 -2.11 17.27 -3.93
CA LEU A 109 -1.85 18.38 -4.85
C LEU A 109 -2.54 18.20 -6.23
N ARG A 110 -2.85 16.97 -6.62
CA ARG A 110 -3.64 16.63 -7.82
C ARG A 110 -5.15 16.60 -7.58
N GLY A 111 -5.61 16.96 -6.37
CA GLY A 111 -7.02 17.03 -6.02
C GLY A 111 -7.64 15.69 -5.61
N ALA A 112 -6.82 14.71 -5.25
CA ALA A 112 -7.32 13.45 -4.71
C ALA A 112 -8.01 13.67 -3.35
N LEU A 113 -9.03 12.88 -3.10
CA LEU A 113 -9.75 12.83 -1.82
C LEU A 113 -9.33 11.62 -0.98
N THR A 114 -8.95 10.53 -1.65
CA THR A 114 -8.65 9.26 -1.00
C THR A 114 -7.41 8.61 -1.61
N LEU A 115 -6.55 8.10 -0.75
CA LEU A 115 -5.50 7.15 -1.08
C LEU A 115 -5.92 5.78 -0.58
N TRP A 116 -5.80 4.73 -1.40
CA TRP A 116 -6.14 3.38 -1.03
C TRP A 116 -5.04 2.38 -1.39
N ALA A 117 -5.08 1.21 -0.78
CA ALA A 117 -4.16 0.10 -1.08
C ALA A 117 -4.86 -1.24 -0.83
N GLY A 118 -4.44 -2.26 -1.54
CA GLY A 118 -4.74 -3.66 -1.28
C GLY A 118 -3.54 -4.40 -0.69
N SER A 119 -3.78 -5.46 0.04
CA SER A 119 -2.75 -6.38 0.49
C SER A 119 -3.32 -7.77 0.69
N ASP A 120 -2.70 -8.73 0.00
CA ASP A 120 -3.08 -10.14 0.01
C ASP A 120 -2.70 -10.79 1.34
N ASP A 121 -3.52 -11.73 1.81
CA ASP A 121 -3.19 -12.64 2.91
C ASP A 121 -3.06 -14.09 2.44
N GLU A 122 -2.26 -14.28 1.39
CA GLU A 122 -2.05 -15.61 0.80
C GLU A 122 -1.26 -16.57 1.70
N HIS A 123 -0.45 -16.03 2.62
CA HIS A 123 0.44 -16.81 3.46
C HIS A 123 -0.08 -17.04 4.89
N SER A 124 -1.38 -16.83 5.10
CA SER A 124 -2.02 -16.98 6.41
C SER A 124 -1.34 -16.15 7.49
N GLU A 125 -1.11 -14.89 7.17
CA GLU A 125 -0.45 -13.94 8.05
C GLU A 125 -1.43 -13.25 9.02
N THR A 126 -2.74 -13.38 8.79
CA THR A 126 -3.79 -12.87 9.69
C THR A 126 -4.83 -13.91 10.08
N THR A 127 -5.70 -13.56 11.02
CA THR A 127 -6.86 -14.39 11.41
C THR A 127 -7.98 -14.43 10.36
N LEU A 128 -7.87 -13.69 9.27
CA LEU A 128 -8.85 -13.74 8.16
C LEU A 128 -8.57 -14.90 7.22
N SER A 129 -7.33 -15.34 7.12
CA SER A 129 -6.95 -16.43 6.26
C SER A 129 -7.46 -17.77 6.79
N GLY A 130 -7.96 -18.62 5.89
CA GLY A 130 -8.49 -19.95 6.20
C GLY A 130 -9.86 -19.95 6.88
N ALA A 131 -10.44 -18.77 7.16
CA ALA A 131 -11.76 -18.63 7.76
C ALA A 131 -12.84 -18.43 6.69
N ASP A 132 -14.06 -18.95 6.94
CA ASP A 132 -15.24 -18.54 6.18
C ASP A 132 -15.71 -17.18 6.71
N LEU A 133 -15.50 -16.13 5.92
CA LEU A 133 -15.80 -14.76 6.31
C LEU A 133 -17.23 -14.34 5.96
N TYR A 134 -17.91 -15.06 5.06
CA TYR A 134 -19.24 -14.67 4.56
C TYR A 134 -20.32 -14.53 5.63
N PRO A 135 -20.34 -15.35 6.71
CA PRO A 135 -21.35 -15.20 7.77
C PRO A 135 -21.29 -13.85 8.51
N ASP A 136 -20.08 -13.26 8.72
CA ASP A 136 -19.91 -11.97 9.41
C ASP A 136 -18.59 -11.29 9.02
N ILE A 137 -18.53 -10.75 7.79
CA ILE A 137 -17.35 -9.98 7.31
C ILE A 137 -17.02 -8.81 8.26
N PRO A 138 -17.99 -7.98 8.71
CA PRO A 138 -17.68 -6.88 9.62
C PRO A 138 -17.11 -7.36 10.96
N GLY A 139 -17.58 -8.47 11.50
CA GLY A 139 -17.06 -9.07 12.73
C GLY A 139 -15.63 -9.58 12.56
N ALA A 140 -15.35 -10.23 11.44
CA ALA A 140 -14.02 -10.70 11.10
C ALA A 140 -13.02 -9.52 11.01
N ILE A 141 -13.38 -8.42 10.33
CA ILE A 141 -12.57 -7.20 10.27
C ILE A 141 -12.32 -6.62 11.67
N ARG A 142 -13.36 -6.57 12.51
CA ARG A 142 -13.23 -6.05 13.89
C ARG A 142 -12.27 -6.84 14.75
N SER A 143 -12.23 -8.15 14.54
CA SER A 143 -11.43 -9.08 15.34
C SER A 143 -10.10 -9.50 14.69
N ILE A 144 -9.71 -8.85 13.60
CA ILE A 144 -8.46 -9.16 12.88
C ILE A 144 -7.26 -9.11 13.82
N ARG A 145 -6.40 -10.10 13.72
CA ARG A 145 -5.11 -10.16 14.41
C ARG A 145 -4.00 -10.52 13.45
N ASN A 146 -2.84 -9.90 13.65
CA ASN A 146 -1.63 -10.21 12.92
C ASN A 146 -0.96 -11.46 13.53
N LEU A 147 -0.74 -12.48 12.72
CA LEU A 147 -0.14 -13.73 13.15
C LEU A 147 1.33 -13.85 12.70
N ARG A 148 1.67 -13.29 11.54
CA ARG A 148 2.98 -13.46 10.90
C ARG A 148 3.48 -12.21 10.18
N HIS A 149 3.29 -11.03 10.78
CA HIS A 149 3.79 -9.75 10.25
C HIS A 149 3.15 -9.26 8.95
N HIS A 150 1.87 -9.58 8.72
CA HIS A 150 1.11 -9.00 7.61
C HIS A 150 1.20 -7.46 7.62
N PRO A 151 1.33 -6.81 6.46
CA PRO A 151 1.54 -5.36 6.37
C PRO A 151 0.34 -4.49 6.79
N TYR A 152 -0.84 -5.06 7.10
CA TYR A 152 -2.02 -4.25 7.44
C TYR A 152 -1.76 -3.27 8.61
N GLU A 153 -0.97 -3.68 9.62
CA GLU A 153 -0.63 -2.80 10.74
C GLU A 153 0.26 -1.62 10.33
N PHE A 154 1.09 -1.79 9.28
CA PHE A 154 1.85 -0.69 8.71
C PHE A 154 0.93 0.39 8.16
N TYR A 155 -0.10 0.01 7.40
CA TYR A 155 -1.09 0.95 6.87
C TYR A 155 -1.89 1.62 8.00
N LEU A 156 -2.33 0.87 9.01
CA LEU A 156 -3.03 1.44 10.17
C LEU A 156 -2.17 2.50 10.90
N ARG A 157 -0.86 2.23 11.09
CA ARG A 157 0.07 3.20 11.70
C ARG A 157 0.29 4.45 10.85
N LEU A 158 0.01 4.40 9.56
CA LEU A 158 0.03 5.56 8.65
C LEU A 158 -1.31 6.32 8.59
N GLY A 159 -2.31 5.88 9.37
CA GLY A 159 -3.62 6.52 9.45
C GLY A 159 -4.65 5.99 8.45
N PHE A 160 -4.33 4.92 7.71
CA PHE A 160 -5.33 4.22 6.92
C PHE A 160 -6.32 3.48 7.83
N ARG A 161 -7.49 3.21 7.28
CA ARG A 161 -8.51 2.34 7.88
C ARG A 161 -8.73 1.13 6.98
N ILE A 162 -9.07 -0.01 7.55
CA ILE A 162 -9.57 -1.14 6.75
C ILE A 162 -10.91 -0.71 6.19
N ALA A 163 -11.00 -0.60 4.87
CA ALA A 163 -12.21 -0.22 4.14
C ALA A 163 -13.06 -1.42 3.77
N GLY A 164 -12.46 -2.60 3.73
CA GLY A 164 -13.13 -3.84 3.42
C GLY A 164 -12.16 -4.99 3.25
N VAL A 165 -12.72 -6.17 2.98
CA VAL A 165 -11.99 -7.37 2.58
C VAL A 165 -12.71 -8.03 1.43
N LEU A 166 -11.98 -8.72 0.56
CA LEU A 166 -12.54 -9.60 -0.45
C LEU A 166 -12.18 -11.05 -0.08
N PRO A 167 -13.14 -11.81 0.46
CA PRO A 167 -12.90 -13.22 0.75
C PRO A 167 -12.54 -13.99 -0.52
N ASP A 168 -11.71 -14.99 -0.38
CA ASP A 168 -11.34 -15.92 -1.46
C ASP A 168 -10.74 -15.27 -2.72
N ALA A 169 -10.25 -14.03 -2.64
CA ALA A 169 -9.71 -13.27 -3.77
C ALA A 169 -8.57 -14.02 -4.49
N ASN A 170 -7.69 -14.66 -3.74
CA ASN A 170 -6.53 -15.40 -4.24
C ASN A 170 -6.69 -16.92 -4.07
N GLY A 171 -7.93 -17.39 -4.06
CA GLY A 171 -8.30 -18.78 -3.81
C GLY A 171 -8.96 -18.98 -2.45
N ARG A 172 -9.57 -20.13 -2.23
CA ARG A 172 -10.38 -20.42 -1.05
C ARG A 172 -9.61 -20.15 0.25
N GLY A 173 -10.17 -19.29 1.10
CA GLY A 173 -9.56 -18.87 2.37
C GLY A 173 -8.39 -17.90 2.22
N LYS A 174 -8.11 -17.38 1.02
CA LYS A 174 -7.07 -16.37 0.76
C LYS A 174 -7.72 -15.04 0.48
N THR A 175 -7.65 -14.14 1.44
CA THR A 175 -8.41 -12.90 1.48
C THR A 175 -7.53 -11.71 1.11
N ASP A 176 -8.08 -10.74 0.34
CA ASP A 176 -7.50 -9.43 0.20
C ASP A 176 -8.03 -8.48 1.27
N ILE A 177 -7.17 -7.61 1.76
CA ILE A 177 -7.51 -6.57 2.73
C ILE A 177 -7.32 -5.21 2.06
N PHE A 178 -8.37 -4.39 2.05
CA PHE A 178 -8.36 -3.06 1.45
C PHE A 178 -8.28 -1.97 2.51
N PHE A 179 -7.44 -0.97 2.24
CA PHE A 179 -7.20 0.16 3.12
C PHE A 179 -7.54 1.46 2.41
N ALA A 180 -8.09 2.41 3.14
CA ALA A 180 -8.34 3.75 2.63
C ALA A 180 -7.92 4.81 3.64
N LYS A 181 -7.44 5.94 3.12
CA LYS A 181 -7.06 7.13 3.89
C LYS A 181 -7.51 8.39 3.17
N ARG A 182 -8.10 9.34 3.89
CA ARG A 182 -8.40 10.66 3.37
C ARG A 182 -7.11 11.47 3.19
N VAL A 183 -6.97 12.16 2.05
CA VAL A 183 -5.75 12.91 1.69
C VAL A 183 -6.02 14.34 1.23
N ASP A 184 -7.27 14.81 1.31
CA ASP A 184 -7.63 16.16 0.91
C ASP A 184 -6.88 17.22 1.72
N ALA A 185 -6.24 18.18 1.02
CA ALA A 185 -5.49 19.29 1.64
C ALA A 185 -6.36 20.31 2.36
N GLY A 186 -7.69 20.10 2.43
CA GLY A 186 -8.69 21.13 2.75
C GLY A 186 -9.33 21.06 4.11
N THR A 187 -9.01 20.14 5.01
CA THR A 187 -9.70 20.08 6.32
C THR A 187 -8.76 19.79 7.48
N GLU A 188 -8.04 20.83 7.92
CA GLU A 188 -7.52 20.87 9.30
C GLU A 188 -8.64 20.81 10.36
N SER A 189 -9.92 20.88 9.98
CA SER A 189 -11.06 21.03 10.89
C SER A 189 -11.58 19.72 11.50
N HIS A 190 -11.06 18.55 11.14
CA HIS A 190 -11.55 17.26 11.67
C HIS A 190 -10.52 16.49 12.52
N ARG A 191 -9.41 17.09 12.93
CA ARG A 191 -8.45 16.47 13.86
C ARG A 191 -8.97 16.27 15.30
N GLY A 192 -10.20 16.69 15.59
CA GLY A 192 -10.78 16.65 16.94
C GLY A 192 -11.87 15.61 17.18
N GLN A 193 -12.40 14.95 16.15
CA GLN A 193 -13.38 13.90 16.34
C GLN A 193 -12.73 12.55 16.07
N SER A 194 -12.32 11.87 17.14
CA SER A 194 -12.06 10.44 17.07
C SER A 194 -13.40 9.76 16.78
N TRP A 195 -13.66 9.47 15.50
CA TRP A 195 -14.74 8.58 15.17
C TRP A 195 -14.37 7.19 15.70
N ASP A 196 -14.98 6.83 16.82
CA ASP A 196 -14.93 5.50 17.40
C ASP A 196 -16.17 4.74 16.91
N PRO A 197 -16.03 3.88 15.89
CA PRO A 197 -17.17 3.09 15.36
C PRO A 197 -17.76 2.12 16.39
N TRP A 198 -17.09 1.98 17.55
CA TRP A 198 -17.43 1.03 18.60
C TRP A 198 -18.20 1.67 19.78
N ARG A 199 -18.38 2.99 19.78
CA ARG A 199 -19.16 3.68 20.85
C ARG A 199 -20.67 3.53 20.73
N ALA A 200 -21.18 3.19 19.56
CA ALA A 200 -22.63 3.14 19.29
C ALA A 200 -23.35 1.87 19.80
N GLY A 201 -22.66 0.95 20.48
CA GLY A 201 -23.22 -0.35 20.88
C GLY A 201 -23.30 -0.62 22.38
N ARG A 202 -23.02 0.35 23.23
CA ARG A 202 -23.22 0.20 24.69
C ARG A 202 -24.50 0.94 25.07
N GLY A 203 -25.66 0.33 24.78
CA GLY A 203 -26.92 0.68 25.41
C GLY A 203 -26.78 0.38 26.90
N GLU A 204 -27.05 1.34 27.72
CA GLU A 204 -27.25 1.18 29.14
C GLU A 204 -28.52 0.39 29.40
N PRO A 205 -28.59 -0.34 30.53
CA PRO A 205 -29.72 -1.22 30.89
C PRO A 205 -31.03 -0.47 31.14
#